data_59a6c740b6539012940a88cbdfa4d478
#
_entry.id   59a6c740b6539012940a88cbdfa4d478
#
_cell.length_a   1.000
_cell.length_b   1.000
_cell.length_c   1.000
_cell.angle_alpha   90.00
_cell.angle_beta   90.00
_cell.angle_gamma   90.00
#
_symmetry.space_group_name_H-M   'P 1'
#
loop_
_entity.id
_entity.type
_entity.pdbx_description
1 polymer ?
#
loop_
_entity_poly.entity_id
_entity_poly.type
_entity_poly.pdbx_seq_one_letter_code
_entity_poly.pdbx_strand_id
1 'polypeptide(L)'
;MTTIDARPRRAGWQRGVARCVVLILAGWLVMAGLAGWAGAAQAIEFDALMAMLAQTRSGQARFTEQRWVSGLDAPLASSGTLSFTAPDRFTRQMLAPRSETLAVHGNSVSLSRNGRSRSLALDAAPEIEPIVEALRGTLTGNGRSLQQHFKTSVSGDAQSWLLTLAPIAPRLQALLAGVRITGQRAELRSVEMRMADGDRSLMLIEAVPESRR
;
A
#
# COMPACT_ATOMS: atom_id res chain seq x y z
N MET A 1 45.50 -63.22 -63.79
CA MET A 1 44.53 -63.66 -62.75
C MET A 1 44.88 -62.91 -61.48
N THR A 2 44.28 -61.79 -61.31
CA THR A 2 44.59 -60.92 -60.15
C THR A 2 43.27 -60.57 -59.48
N THR A 3 43.08 -61.12 -58.30
CA THR A 3 41.89 -60.93 -57.44
C THR A 3 42.07 -59.63 -56.68
N ILE A 4 41.15 -58.70 -56.83
CA ILE A 4 41.14 -57.43 -56.10
C ILE A 4 40.19 -57.62 -54.87
N ASP A 5 40.78 -57.55 -53.68
CA ASP A 5 40.09 -57.63 -52.39
C ASP A 5 39.60 -56.20 -51.98
N ALA A 6 38.29 -56.03 -51.94
CA ALA A 6 37.64 -54.76 -51.53
C ALA A 6 37.15 -54.88 -50.10
N ARG A 7 37.87 -54.29 -49.17
CA ARG A 7 37.42 -54.14 -47.76
C ARG A 7 36.60 -52.84 -47.61
N PRO A 8 35.43 -52.89 -46.98
CA PRO A 8 34.67 -51.70 -46.71
C PRO A 8 35.15 -50.97 -45.46
N ARG A 9 35.53 -49.70 -45.61
CA ARG A 9 35.79 -48.76 -44.50
C ARG A 9 34.43 -48.23 -43.95
N ARG A 10 33.88 -48.89 -42.91
CA ARG A 10 32.76 -48.38 -42.14
C ARG A 10 33.06 -48.40 -40.64
N ALA A 11 33.82 -47.42 -40.11
CA ALA A 11 34.03 -47.32 -38.67
C ALA A 11 34.34 -45.90 -38.17
N GLY A 12 34.09 -44.84 -38.94
CA GLY A 12 34.42 -43.47 -38.49
C GLY A 12 33.22 -42.57 -38.18
N TRP A 13 32.03 -42.89 -38.64
CA TRP A 13 30.92 -41.94 -38.65
C TRP A 13 29.97 -42.06 -37.42
N GLN A 14 29.94 -43.17 -36.75
CA GLN A 14 29.07 -43.40 -35.58
C GLN A 14 29.55 -42.72 -34.29
N ARG A 15 30.84 -42.38 -34.17
CA ARG A 15 31.38 -41.72 -32.96
C ARG A 15 31.18 -40.19 -32.95
N GLY A 16 30.94 -39.54 -34.12
CA GLY A 16 30.68 -38.12 -34.23
C GLY A 16 29.23 -37.73 -33.87
N VAL A 17 28.28 -38.55 -34.28
CA VAL A 17 26.84 -38.28 -34.07
C VAL A 17 26.43 -38.45 -32.61
N ALA A 18 27.00 -39.42 -31.90
CA ALA A 18 26.71 -39.65 -30.47
C ALA A 18 27.20 -38.52 -29.55
N ARG A 19 28.33 -37.87 -29.90
CA ARG A 19 28.85 -36.72 -29.15
C ARG A 19 28.03 -35.44 -29.33
N CYS A 20 27.49 -35.20 -30.54
CA CYS A 20 26.63 -34.04 -30.80
C CYS A 20 25.26 -34.16 -30.11
N VAL A 21 24.66 -35.36 -30.04
CA VAL A 21 23.35 -35.57 -29.39
C VAL A 21 23.44 -35.41 -27.87
N VAL A 22 24.55 -35.86 -27.26
CA VAL A 22 24.77 -35.71 -25.80
C VAL A 22 24.98 -34.24 -25.42
N LEU A 23 25.64 -33.42 -26.23
CA LEU A 23 25.84 -31.99 -25.97
C LEU A 23 24.55 -31.18 -26.17
N ILE A 24 23.69 -31.56 -27.09
CA ILE A 24 22.39 -30.91 -27.31
C ILE A 24 21.42 -31.22 -26.15
N LEU A 25 21.41 -32.46 -25.67
CA LEU A 25 20.56 -32.83 -24.48
C LEU A 25 21.05 -32.21 -23.18
N ALA A 26 22.36 -32.02 -22.99
CA ALA A 26 22.91 -31.30 -21.84
C ALA A 26 22.58 -29.80 -21.87
N GLY A 27 22.52 -29.18 -23.03
CA GLY A 27 22.12 -27.77 -23.20
C GLY A 27 20.65 -27.49 -22.87
N TRP A 28 19.76 -28.44 -23.13
CA TRP A 28 18.32 -28.32 -22.79
C TRP A 28 18.03 -28.47 -21.32
N LEU A 29 18.82 -29.26 -20.59
CA LEU A 29 18.69 -29.44 -19.13
C LEU A 29 19.14 -28.20 -18.35
N VAL A 30 20.10 -27.42 -18.86
CA VAL A 30 20.55 -26.17 -18.21
C VAL A 30 19.56 -25.02 -18.43
N MET A 31 18.86 -24.97 -19.60
CA MET A 31 17.84 -23.96 -19.87
C MET A 31 16.53 -24.21 -19.08
N ALA A 32 16.20 -25.46 -18.71
CA ALA A 32 15.03 -25.78 -17.89
C ALA A 32 15.22 -25.39 -16.41
N GLY A 33 16.47 -25.23 -15.94
CA GLY A 33 16.78 -24.83 -14.55
C GLY A 33 16.67 -23.33 -14.26
N LEU A 34 16.66 -22.48 -15.28
CA LEU A 34 16.60 -21.02 -15.09
C LEU A 34 15.17 -20.44 -15.13
N ALA A 35 14.17 -21.23 -15.50
CA ALA A 35 12.76 -20.79 -15.57
C ALA A 35 12.02 -20.88 -14.22
N GLY A 36 12.65 -21.29 -13.13
CA GLY A 36 12.01 -21.60 -11.85
C GLY A 36 12.05 -20.50 -10.79
N TRP A 37 12.65 -19.33 -11.03
CA TRP A 37 12.80 -18.30 -10.00
C TRP A 37 12.08 -16.98 -10.34
N ALA A 38 11.01 -17.03 -11.09
CA ALA A 38 10.01 -15.98 -10.99
C ALA A 38 9.30 -16.23 -9.65
N GLY A 39 9.84 -15.69 -8.56
CA GLY A 39 9.15 -15.65 -7.26
C GLY A 39 7.81 -15.00 -7.52
N ALA A 40 6.71 -15.78 -7.54
CA ALA A 40 5.36 -15.25 -7.63
C ALA A 40 5.23 -14.28 -6.46
N ALA A 41 5.12 -12.98 -6.73
CA ALA A 41 4.77 -11.99 -5.72
C ALA A 41 3.45 -12.47 -5.11
N GLN A 42 3.51 -12.97 -3.88
CA GLN A 42 2.36 -13.53 -3.21
C GLN A 42 1.47 -12.36 -2.82
N ALA A 43 0.23 -12.36 -3.33
CA ALA A 43 -0.76 -11.36 -2.98
C ALA A 43 -0.88 -11.29 -1.45
N ILE A 44 -0.88 -10.08 -0.90
CA ILE A 44 -1.03 -9.89 0.55
C ILE A 44 -2.51 -10.00 0.92
N GLU A 45 -2.81 -10.84 1.90
CA GLU A 45 -4.14 -10.93 2.48
C GLU A 45 -4.37 -9.80 3.50
N PHE A 46 -5.65 -9.46 3.74
CA PHE A 46 -6.03 -8.36 4.62
C PHE A 46 -5.47 -8.51 6.03
N ASP A 47 -5.56 -9.70 6.63
CA ASP A 47 -5.07 -9.94 7.99
C ASP A 47 -3.53 -9.85 8.08
N ALA A 48 -2.83 -10.29 7.04
CA ALA A 48 -1.37 -10.16 6.94
C ALA A 48 -0.95 -8.68 6.83
N LEU A 49 -1.67 -7.87 6.05
CA LEU A 49 -1.45 -6.43 5.98
C LEU A 49 -1.67 -5.78 7.35
N MET A 50 -2.77 -6.10 8.03
CA MET A 50 -3.07 -5.56 9.36
C MET A 50 -1.99 -5.95 10.38
N ALA A 51 -1.55 -7.21 10.39
CA ALA A 51 -0.47 -7.67 11.25
C ALA A 51 0.87 -6.95 10.99
N MET A 52 1.16 -6.62 9.73
CA MET A 52 2.34 -5.85 9.36
C MET A 52 2.24 -4.40 9.85
N LEU A 53 1.11 -3.73 9.65
CA LEU A 53 0.88 -2.35 10.11
C LEU A 53 0.90 -2.24 11.64
N ALA A 54 0.39 -3.23 12.36
CA ALA A 54 0.37 -3.29 13.82
C ALA A 54 1.75 -3.23 14.49
N GLN A 55 2.82 -3.49 13.74
CA GLN A 55 4.20 -3.41 14.23
C GLN A 55 4.67 -1.97 14.43
N THR A 56 4.06 -1.00 13.73
CA THR A 56 4.39 0.42 13.84
C THR A 56 3.72 1.01 15.08
N ARG A 57 4.51 1.41 16.08
CA ARG A 57 4.01 1.99 17.33
C ARG A 57 3.99 3.51 17.33
N SER A 58 4.84 4.12 16.55
CA SER A 58 4.93 5.58 16.39
C SER A 58 5.54 5.91 15.04
N GLY A 59 5.28 7.12 14.57
CA GLY A 59 5.89 7.60 13.35
C GLY A 59 5.65 9.08 13.14
N GLN A 60 6.53 9.69 12.34
CA GLN A 60 6.39 11.04 11.85
C GLN A 60 6.53 11.04 10.34
N ALA A 61 5.76 11.89 9.68
CA ALA A 61 5.79 12.02 8.23
C ALA A 61 5.54 13.47 7.82
N ARG A 62 6.00 13.84 6.63
CA ARG A 62 5.53 15.01 5.92
C ARG A 62 4.40 14.61 4.99
N PHE A 63 3.49 15.54 4.74
CA PHE A 63 2.46 15.33 3.72
C PHE A 63 2.36 16.52 2.78
N THR A 64 1.97 16.22 1.55
CA THR A 64 1.42 17.16 0.59
C THR A 64 0.04 16.66 0.18
N GLU A 65 -0.94 17.54 0.10
CA GLU A 65 -2.31 17.18 -0.25
C GLU A 65 -2.84 18.10 -1.34
N GLN A 66 -3.53 17.50 -2.30
CA GLN A 66 -4.32 18.21 -3.30
C GLN A 66 -5.78 17.83 -3.11
N ARG A 67 -6.65 18.84 -3.02
CA ARG A 67 -8.09 18.68 -2.89
C ARG A 67 -8.80 19.32 -4.07
N TRP A 68 -9.49 18.52 -4.84
CA TRP A 68 -10.38 18.95 -5.91
C TRP A 68 -11.77 19.13 -5.33
N VAL A 69 -12.30 20.33 -5.48
CA VAL A 69 -13.63 20.74 -4.99
C VAL A 69 -14.50 21.11 -6.18
N SER A 70 -15.70 20.59 -6.24
CA SER A 70 -16.66 20.90 -7.30
C SER A 70 -16.87 22.42 -7.39
N GLY A 71 -16.76 22.97 -8.61
CA GLY A 71 -16.89 24.40 -8.86
C GLY A 71 -15.61 25.22 -8.72
N LEU A 72 -14.46 24.60 -8.42
CA LEU A 72 -13.14 25.24 -8.50
C LEU A 72 -12.35 24.73 -9.70
N ASP A 73 -11.73 25.65 -10.44
CA ASP A 73 -10.93 25.33 -11.64
C ASP A 73 -9.59 24.66 -11.33
N ALA A 74 -9.06 24.85 -10.11
CA ALA A 74 -7.78 24.30 -9.69
C ALA A 74 -7.89 23.64 -8.31
N PRO A 75 -7.08 22.59 -8.03
CA PRO A 75 -7.07 21.97 -6.73
C PRO A 75 -6.50 22.89 -5.66
N LEU A 76 -7.04 22.77 -4.46
CA LEU A 76 -6.49 23.39 -3.26
C LEU A 76 -5.30 22.58 -2.78
N ALA A 77 -4.13 23.20 -2.70
CA ALA A 77 -2.92 22.57 -2.19
C ALA A 77 -2.71 22.86 -0.70
N SER A 78 -2.31 21.84 0.06
CA SER A 78 -1.89 21.99 1.45
C SER A 78 -0.68 21.09 1.75
N SER A 79 0.06 21.45 2.79
CA SER A 79 1.20 20.65 3.24
C SER A 79 1.42 20.79 4.74
N GLY A 80 2.15 19.84 5.33
CA GLY A 80 2.43 19.85 6.75
C GLY A 80 3.07 18.58 7.25
N THR A 81 2.81 18.26 8.51
CA THR A 81 3.35 17.08 9.19
C THR A 81 2.24 16.22 9.78
N LEU A 82 2.51 14.94 9.83
CA LEU A 82 1.70 13.93 10.51
C LEU A 82 2.53 13.33 11.63
N SER A 83 1.91 13.04 12.75
CA SER A 83 2.50 12.23 13.80
C SER A 83 1.47 11.22 14.31
N PHE A 84 1.97 10.06 14.66
CA PHE A 84 1.17 8.96 15.20
C PHE A 84 1.88 8.35 16.40
N THR A 85 1.13 7.98 17.41
CA THR A 85 1.56 7.16 18.55
C THR A 85 0.43 6.25 18.95
N ALA A 86 0.67 4.95 18.85
CA ALA A 86 -0.30 3.93 19.23
C ALA A 86 -0.65 4.04 20.73
N PRO A 87 -1.87 3.70 21.12
CA PRO A 87 -2.91 3.13 20.26
C PRO A 87 -3.79 4.17 19.55
N ASP A 88 -3.83 5.44 20.01
CA ASP A 88 -4.94 6.33 19.73
C ASP A 88 -4.57 7.81 19.55
N ARG A 89 -3.29 8.13 19.43
CA ARG A 89 -2.82 9.50 19.20
C ARG A 89 -2.42 9.71 17.76
N PHE A 90 -3.08 10.66 17.14
CA PHE A 90 -2.77 11.11 15.80
C PHE A 90 -2.84 12.63 15.74
N THR A 91 -1.86 13.25 15.09
CA THR A 91 -1.87 14.71 14.87
C THR A 91 -1.55 14.99 13.39
N ARG A 92 -2.38 15.79 12.76
CA ARG A 92 -2.14 16.39 11.45
C ARG A 92 -1.94 17.88 11.65
N GLN A 93 -0.73 18.37 11.45
CA GLN A 93 -0.40 19.78 11.49
C GLN A 93 -0.22 20.29 10.07
N MET A 94 -1.19 21.05 9.58
CA MET A 94 -1.09 21.78 8.32
C MET A 94 -0.26 23.05 8.55
N LEU A 95 0.73 23.26 7.70
CA LEU A 95 1.65 24.42 7.75
C LEU A 95 1.31 25.43 6.65
N ALA A 96 0.90 24.96 5.50
CA ALA A 96 0.49 25.78 4.37
C ALA A 96 -0.86 25.27 3.81
N PRO A 97 -1.72 26.15 3.27
CA PRO A 97 -1.59 27.61 3.15
C PRO A 97 -1.82 28.37 4.46
N ARG A 98 -2.40 27.76 5.48
CA ARG A 98 -2.67 28.33 6.81
C ARG A 98 -2.36 27.31 7.88
N SER A 99 -1.87 27.77 9.02
CA SER A 99 -1.60 26.87 10.15
C SER A 99 -2.92 26.37 10.75
N GLU A 100 -3.05 25.05 10.79
CA GLU A 100 -4.18 24.34 11.40
C GLU A 100 -3.68 23.01 11.99
N THR A 101 -4.14 22.68 13.18
CA THR A 101 -3.80 21.41 13.81
C THR A 101 -5.07 20.65 14.11
N LEU A 102 -5.18 19.45 13.57
CA LEU A 102 -6.17 18.43 13.92
C LEU A 102 -5.46 17.38 14.78
N ALA A 103 -5.93 17.17 16.00
CA ALA A 103 -5.41 16.12 16.88
C ALA A 103 -6.53 15.20 17.34
N VAL A 104 -6.25 13.91 17.32
CA VAL A 104 -7.10 12.86 17.86
C VAL A 104 -6.38 12.23 19.04
N HIS A 105 -7.08 12.10 20.15
CA HIS A 105 -6.60 11.41 21.34
C HIS A 105 -7.77 10.70 22.05
N GLY A 106 -7.74 9.38 22.02
CA GLY A 106 -8.85 8.56 22.53
C GLY A 106 -10.17 8.93 21.85
N ASN A 107 -11.17 9.25 22.63
CA ASN A 107 -12.50 9.67 22.15
C ASN A 107 -12.61 11.19 21.87
N SER A 108 -11.48 11.91 21.81
CA SER A 108 -11.49 13.35 21.58
C SER A 108 -10.84 13.74 20.26
N VAL A 109 -11.50 14.61 19.51
CA VAL A 109 -10.94 15.31 18.35
C VAL A 109 -10.86 16.79 18.68
N SER A 110 -9.69 17.38 18.48
CA SER A 110 -9.48 18.81 18.62
C SER A 110 -9.01 19.42 17.31
N LEU A 111 -9.59 20.58 16.99
CA LEU A 111 -9.20 21.42 15.86
C LEU A 111 -8.73 22.76 16.37
N SER A 112 -7.48 23.10 16.10
CA SER A 112 -6.89 24.39 16.44
C SER A 112 -6.57 25.18 15.17
N ARG A 113 -7.10 26.41 15.09
CA ARG A 113 -6.92 27.31 13.96
C ARG A 113 -6.87 28.77 14.42
N ASN A 114 -5.88 29.52 13.97
CA ASN A 114 -5.72 30.95 14.31
C ASN A 114 -5.78 31.22 15.81
N GLY A 115 -5.12 30.39 16.64
CA GLY A 115 -5.07 30.52 18.10
C GLY A 115 -6.38 30.13 18.82
N ARG A 116 -7.42 29.71 18.09
CA ARG A 116 -8.67 29.20 18.66
C ARG A 116 -8.69 27.68 18.55
N SER A 117 -9.01 26.99 19.64
CA SER A 117 -9.17 25.55 19.67
C SER A 117 -10.60 25.18 20.00
N ARG A 118 -11.10 24.16 19.31
CA ARG A 118 -12.39 23.51 19.60
C ARG A 118 -12.15 22.03 19.72
N SER A 119 -12.75 21.42 20.71
CA SER A 119 -12.72 19.96 20.90
C SER A 119 -14.15 19.43 20.91
N LEU A 120 -14.30 18.22 20.39
CA LEU A 120 -15.55 17.46 20.44
C LEU A 120 -15.23 16.00 20.78
N ALA A 121 -16.16 15.34 21.40
CA ALA A 121 -16.09 13.91 21.59
C ALA A 121 -16.58 13.19 20.32
N LEU A 122 -15.92 12.09 19.96
CA LEU A 122 -16.24 11.34 18.74
C LEU A 122 -17.64 10.75 18.77
N ASP A 123 -18.08 10.27 19.92
CA ASP A 123 -19.43 9.75 20.12
C ASP A 123 -20.54 10.81 19.94
N ALA A 124 -20.18 12.10 20.06
CA ALA A 124 -21.07 13.22 19.73
C ALA A 124 -21.06 13.62 18.26
N ALA A 125 -20.22 12.97 17.42
CA ALA A 125 -20.05 13.27 16.00
C ALA A 125 -20.06 11.97 15.15
N PRO A 126 -21.20 11.28 15.03
CA PRO A 126 -21.32 9.97 14.39
C PRO A 126 -20.96 9.96 12.90
N GLU A 127 -20.89 11.13 12.26
CA GLU A 127 -20.40 11.27 10.87
C GLU A 127 -18.88 11.30 10.77
N ILE A 128 -18.16 11.70 11.82
CA ILE A 128 -16.69 11.80 11.86
C ILE A 128 -16.07 10.55 12.46
N GLU A 129 -16.73 9.95 13.45
CA GLU A 129 -16.24 8.77 14.17
C GLU A 129 -15.75 7.65 13.23
N PRO A 130 -16.49 7.19 12.19
CA PRO A 130 -16.03 6.12 11.32
C PRO A 130 -14.77 6.51 10.53
N ILE A 131 -14.58 7.78 10.17
CA ILE A 131 -13.40 8.27 9.45
C ILE A 131 -12.17 8.22 10.36
N VAL A 132 -12.32 8.62 11.62
CA VAL A 132 -11.26 8.54 12.63
C VAL A 132 -10.93 7.08 12.94
N GLU A 133 -11.94 6.21 13.05
CA GLU A 133 -11.75 4.78 13.27
C GLU A 133 -11.08 4.11 12.06
N ALA A 134 -11.37 4.53 10.83
CA ALA A 134 -10.65 4.06 9.65
C ALA A 134 -9.16 4.41 9.70
N LEU A 135 -8.84 5.64 10.08
CA LEU A 135 -7.47 6.08 10.27
C LEU A 135 -6.77 5.29 11.40
N ARG A 136 -7.40 5.21 12.56
CA ARG A 136 -6.88 4.49 13.73
C ARG A 136 -6.68 3.01 13.40
N GLY A 137 -7.69 2.35 12.84
CA GLY A 137 -7.66 0.95 12.48
C GLY A 137 -6.53 0.63 11.50
N THR A 138 -6.30 1.51 10.50
CA THR A 138 -5.20 1.36 9.56
C THR A 138 -3.84 1.54 10.24
N LEU A 139 -3.65 2.60 11.03
CA LEU A 139 -2.37 2.90 11.69
C LEU A 139 -2.00 1.90 12.78
N THR A 140 -2.98 1.27 13.43
CA THR A 140 -2.76 0.27 14.50
C THR A 140 -2.86 -1.16 14.02
N GLY A 141 -3.21 -1.39 12.75
CA GLY A 141 -3.48 -2.73 12.23
C GLY A 141 -4.74 -3.38 12.82
N ASN A 142 -5.68 -2.57 13.34
CA ASN A 142 -6.94 -3.09 13.89
C ASN A 142 -7.98 -3.31 12.79
N GLY A 143 -7.85 -4.44 12.08
CA GLY A 143 -8.75 -4.80 10.99
C GLY A 143 -10.21 -4.94 11.41
N ARG A 144 -10.50 -5.35 12.65
CA ARG A 144 -11.87 -5.46 13.16
C ARG A 144 -12.56 -4.11 13.20
N SER A 145 -11.90 -3.07 13.71
CA SER A 145 -12.45 -1.71 13.73
C SER A 145 -12.75 -1.21 12.31
N LEU A 146 -11.87 -1.48 11.35
CA LEU A 146 -12.11 -1.14 9.95
C LEU A 146 -13.35 -1.83 9.38
N GLN A 147 -13.49 -3.13 9.60
CA GLN A 147 -14.59 -3.95 9.06
C GLN A 147 -15.95 -3.66 9.70
N GLN A 148 -16.00 -2.99 10.85
CA GLN A 148 -17.25 -2.51 11.44
C GLN A 148 -17.91 -1.40 10.62
N HIS A 149 -17.13 -0.59 9.94
CA HIS A 149 -17.59 0.60 9.22
C HIS A 149 -17.42 0.51 7.71
N PHE A 150 -16.48 -0.36 7.23
CA PHE A 150 -16.09 -0.44 5.83
C PHE A 150 -16.02 -1.88 5.33
N LYS A 151 -16.48 -2.08 4.10
CA LYS A 151 -16.09 -3.24 3.30
C LYS A 151 -14.66 -3.01 2.84
N THR A 152 -13.76 -3.93 3.19
CA THR A 152 -12.33 -3.82 2.92
C THR A 152 -11.92 -4.71 1.76
N SER A 153 -10.99 -4.27 0.93
CA SER A 153 -10.30 -5.10 -0.04
C SER A 153 -8.83 -4.70 -0.14
N VAL A 154 -7.96 -5.68 -0.34
CA VAL A 154 -6.52 -5.49 -0.46
C VAL A 154 -6.06 -6.05 -1.80
N SER A 155 -5.09 -5.40 -2.43
CA SER A 155 -4.40 -5.87 -3.62
C SER A 155 -2.92 -5.49 -3.57
N GLY A 156 -2.09 -6.20 -4.36
CA GLY A 156 -0.64 -6.06 -4.34
C GLY A 156 0.02 -7.10 -3.42
N ASP A 157 1.20 -6.81 -2.96
CA ASP A 157 2.03 -7.67 -2.11
C ASP A 157 2.57 -6.92 -0.89
N ALA A 158 3.40 -7.57 -0.06
CA ALA A 158 3.98 -6.93 1.13
C ALA A 158 4.91 -5.75 0.80
N GLN A 159 5.43 -5.63 -0.42
CA GLN A 159 6.31 -4.54 -0.83
C GLN A 159 5.53 -3.34 -1.35
N SER A 160 4.36 -3.58 -1.98
CA SER A 160 3.51 -2.51 -2.53
C SER A 160 2.05 -2.96 -2.52
N TRP A 161 1.23 -2.32 -1.72
CA TRP A 161 -0.14 -2.71 -1.49
C TRP A 161 -1.12 -1.52 -1.63
N LEU A 162 -2.35 -1.87 -1.92
CA LEU A 162 -3.50 -0.97 -1.95
C LEU A 162 -4.60 -1.55 -1.05
N LEU A 163 -4.98 -0.79 -0.03
CA LEU A 163 -6.17 -1.04 0.79
C LEU A 163 -7.30 -0.11 0.32
N THR A 164 -8.44 -0.69 -0.01
CA THR A 164 -9.65 0.04 -0.39
C THR A 164 -10.71 -0.14 0.69
N LEU A 165 -11.32 0.96 1.11
CA LEU A 165 -12.36 1.02 2.13
C LEU A 165 -13.63 1.59 1.50
N ALA A 166 -14.69 0.80 1.41
CA ALA A 166 -16.02 1.24 0.95
C ALA A 166 -16.97 1.31 2.16
N PRO A 167 -17.59 2.45 2.46
CA PRO A 167 -18.44 2.61 3.63
C PRO A 167 -19.67 1.70 3.56
N ILE A 168 -20.07 1.13 4.72
CA ILE A 168 -21.21 0.21 4.80
C ILE A 168 -22.48 0.96 5.18
N ALA A 169 -22.42 1.85 6.18
CA ALA A 169 -23.58 2.54 6.69
C ALA A 169 -24.11 3.59 5.71
N PRO A 170 -25.43 3.67 5.43
CA PRO A 170 -26.01 4.65 4.50
C PRO A 170 -25.68 6.10 4.83
N ARG A 171 -25.60 6.47 6.11
CA ARG A 171 -25.20 7.83 6.54
C ARG A 171 -23.78 8.14 6.13
N LEU A 172 -22.86 7.19 6.25
CA LEU A 172 -21.47 7.38 5.84
C LEU A 172 -21.34 7.38 4.32
N GLN A 173 -22.11 6.57 3.60
CA GLN A 173 -22.17 6.56 2.13
C GLN A 173 -22.67 7.90 1.55
N ALA A 174 -23.56 8.60 2.27
CA ALA A 174 -24.01 9.92 1.87
C ALA A 174 -22.92 11.01 1.97
N LEU A 175 -21.84 10.76 2.70
CA LEU A 175 -20.72 11.68 2.89
C LEU A 175 -19.48 11.23 2.11
N LEU A 176 -19.19 9.93 2.15
CA LEU A 176 -17.94 9.34 1.67
C LEU A 176 -18.23 8.23 0.66
N ALA A 177 -17.73 8.36 -0.57
CA ALA A 177 -17.80 7.32 -1.57
C ALA A 177 -16.77 6.20 -1.34
N GLY A 178 -15.61 6.55 -0.76
CA GLY A 178 -14.59 5.57 -0.40
C GLY A 178 -13.23 6.17 -0.09
N VAL A 179 -12.35 5.32 0.44
CA VAL A 179 -10.95 5.66 0.74
C VAL A 179 -10.05 4.63 0.09
N ARG A 180 -8.94 5.08 -0.48
CA ARG A 180 -7.87 4.24 -1.02
C ARG A 180 -6.57 4.61 -0.33
N ILE A 181 -5.90 3.63 0.24
CA ILE A 181 -4.64 3.81 0.98
C ILE A 181 -3.60 2.95 0.28
N THR A 182 -2.51 3.57 -0.14
CA THR A 182 -1.36 2.82 -0.66
C THR A 182 -0.22 2.83 0.35
N GLY A 183 0.57 1.78 0.32
CA GLY A 183 1.75 1.70 1.17
C GLY A 183 2.82 0.78 0.61
N GLN A 184 3.96 0.84 1.25
CA GLN A 184 5.11 -0.03 1.01
C GLN A 184 5.57 -0.60 2.33
N ARG A 185 5.60 -1.93 2.46
CA ARG A 185 5.85 -2.59 3.75
C ARG A 185 4.90 -2.03 4.82
N ALA A 186 5.39 -1.64 5.98
CA ALA A 186 4.59 -1.04 7.05
C ALA A 186 4.40 0.50 6.93
N GLU A 187 4.81 1.12 5.82
CA GLU A 187 4.74 2.57 5.64
C GLU A 187 3.60 2.95 4.69
N LEU A 188 2.75 3.90 5.11
CA LEU A 188 1.75 4.52 4.26
C LEU A 188 2.43 5.50 3.28
N ARG A 189 1.99 5.48 2.02
CA ARG A 189 2.51 6.34 0.94
C ARG A 189 1.49 7.34 0.44
N SER A 190 0.23 6.94 0.35
CA SER A 190 -0.83 7.89 -0.02
C SER A 190 -2.16 7.53 0.62
N VAL A 191 -3.00 8.55 0.77
CA VAL A 191 -4.42 8.42 1.12
C VAL A 191 -5.22 9.23 0.11
N GLU A 192 -6.10 8.57 -0.62
CA GLU A 192 -7.09 9.19 -1.49
C GLU A 192 -8.47 9.04 -0.84
N MET A 193 -9.17 10.15 -0.67
CA MET A 193 -10.57 10.17 -0.22
C MET A 193 -11.46 10.70 -1.34
N ARG A 194 -12.58 10.03 -1.56
CA ARG A 194 -13.62 10.46 -2.49
C ARG A 194 -14.90 10.70 -1.71
N MET A 195 -15.39 11.92 -1.79
CA MET A 195 -16.63 12.31 -1.14
C MET A 195 -17.83 11.97 -2.04
N ALA A 196 -19.00 11.83 -1.45
CA ALA A 196 -20.21 11.49 -2.19
C ALA A 196 -20.70 12.63 -3.13
N ASP A 197 -20.34 13.87 -2.83
CA ASP A 197 -20.63 15.07 -3.65
C ASP A 197 -19.68 15.24 -4.84
N GLY A 198 -18.71 14.32 -5.03
CA GLY A 198 -17.73 14.36 -6.10
C GLY A 198 -16.40 15.03 -5.73
N ASP A 199 -16.28 15.64 -4.58
CA ASP A 199 -15.01 16.15 -4.07
C ASP A 199 -14.03 15.01 -3.87
N ARG A 200 -12.73 15.27 -4.09
CA ARG A 200 -11.65 14.30 -3.93
C ARG A 200 -10.46 14.94 -3.27
N SER A 201 -9.80 14.24 -2.37
CA SER A 201 -8.47 14.61 -1.91
C SER A 201 -7.46 13.49 -2.14
N LEU A 202 -6.22 13.87 -2.45
CA LEU A 202 -5.07 12.97 -2.54
C LEU A 202 -3.97 13.53 -1.67
N MET A 203 -3.63 12.82 -0.61
CA MET A 203 -2.51 13.10 0.28
C MET A 203 -1.36 12.14 -0.04
N LEU A 204 -0.19 12.69 -0.32
CA LEU A 204 1.07 11.95 -0.42
C LEU A 204 1.80 12.05 0.92
N ILE A 205 2.40 10.95 1.36
CA ILE A 205 3.01 10.80 2.68
C ILE A 205 4.46 10.36 2.52
N GLU A 206 5.36 11.11 3.12
CA GLU A 206 6.80 10.81 3.16
C GLU A 206 7.22 10.63 4.62
N ALA A 207 7.60 9.39 4.99
CA ALA A 207 8.10 9.10 6.33
C ALA A 207 9.35 9.92 6.63
N VAL A 208 9.41 10.50 7.81
CA VAL A 208 10.61 11.17 8.31
C VAL A 208 11.38 10.12 9.12
N PRO A 209 12.61 9.76 8.73
CA PRO A 209 13.43 8.85 9.51
C PRO A 209 13.62 9.39 10.94
N GLU A 210 13.39 8.53 11.93
CA GLU A 210 13.77 8.90 13.30
C GLU A 210 15.29 9.15 13.33
N SER A 211 15.69 10.39 13.62
CA SER A 211 17.10 10.67 13.89
C SER A 211 17.49 9.86 15.13
N ARG A 212 18.35 8.85 14.94
CA ARG A 212 18.95 8.12 16.07
C ARG A 212 19.66 9.13 16.96
N ARG A 213 19.09 9.34 18.12
CA ARG A 213 19.77 10.03 19.23
C ARG A 213 20.67 9.06 19.97
#